data_1dd79a758d20c7e1af918f26e14735bb
#
_entry.id   1dd79a758d20c7e1af918f26e14735bb
#
_cell.length_a   1.000
_cell.length_b   1.000
_cell.length_c   1.000
_cell.angle_alpha   90.00
_cell.angle_beta   90.00
_cell.angle_gamma   90.00
#
_symmetry.space_group_name_H-M   'P 1'
#
loop_
_entity.id
_entity.type
_entity.pdbx_description
1 polymer ?
#
loop_
_entity_poly.entity_id
_entity_poly.type
_entity_poly.pdbx_seq_one_letter_code
_entity_poly.pdbx_strand_id
1 'polypeptide(L)'
;MNKIATLIMAGILMGMAPSVWAQEVNYDEARIPEYVLPDPMLMQSGKAVKSVKQWEKRRRPELMKLFETEMFGKMPGRPDYMHYELLSEDPAALNGKATRKEIAVYFDSARTLSMTLLMYVPNGADGPVPAFLGANFKGNAGTLGENARRWPFEYIVSKGYAVVTFAREDVDPDHHDGFKNGIHGLMDAGKERQADSWGTISAWSWGLSRALDYLETDDDIDGRRVAVIGHSRLGKTALWAGATDERFALVISNDSGCGGAALSRRRIGETLQAINRNFPHWFCDNYNKYSNNEEALFVDQQGLIALIAPRPVYVASATEDTWADPEGEFLSALYASPVYELYGKKGLAVSSMPKPEQPSLDGDVGYHIRTGKHDITLYDWQQYIKFADKYFK
;
A
#
# COMPACT_ATOMS: atom_id res chain seq x y z
N MET A 1 -82.04 30.89 -0.19
CA MET A 1 -81.19 29.98 -1.02
C MET A 1 -79.79 30.09 -0.51
N ASN A 2 -79.39 29.16 0.43
CA ASN A 2 -78.12 29.16 1.03
C ASN A 2 -77.17 28.22 0.28
N LYS A 3 -76.02 28.73 -0.18
CA LYS A 3 -74.90 27.91 -0.72
C LYS A 3 -73.93 27.59 0.38
N ILE A 4 -73.85 26.35 0.70
CA ILE A 4 -72.83 25.78 1.65
C ILE A 4 -71.55 25.59 0.82
N ALA A 5 -70.46 26.23 1.22
CA ALA A 5 -69.13 26.02 0.66
C ALA A 5 -68.40 24.96 1.50
N THR A 6 -68.09 23.81 0.89
CA THR A 6 -67.31 22.75 1.50
C THR A 6 -65.80 23.05 1.36
N LEU A 7 -65.12 23.27 2.47
CA LEU A 7 -63.62 23.42 2.53
C LEU A 7 -63.03 22.03 2.54
N ILE A 8 -62.24 21.69 1.51
CA ILE A 8 -61.43 20.48 1.48
C ILE A 8 -60.06 20.85 2.07
N MET A 9 -59.76 20.30 3.26
CA MET A 9 -58.44 20.43 3.89
C MET A 9 -57.52 19.33 3.34
N ALA A 10 -56.57 19.70 2.48
CA ALA A 10 -55.53 18.82 1.99
C ALA A 10 -54.41 18.72 3.07
N GLY A 11 -54.35 17.60 3.74
CA GLY A 11 -53.25 17.28 4.67
C GLY A 11 -51.95 16.99 3.91
N ILE A 12 -50.95 17.83 4.07
CA ILE A 12 -49.60 17.60 3.57
C ILE A 12 -48.92 16.60 4.54
N LEU A 13 -48.79 15.35 4.13
CA LEU A 13 -47.89 14.40 4.78
C LEU A 13 -46.44 14.80 4.41
N MET A 14 -45.74 15.51 5.30
CA MET A 14 -44.32 15.64 5.25
C MET A 14 -43.70 14.28 5.57
N GLY A 15 -43.29 13.56 4.55
CA GLY A 15 -42.44 12.38 4.69
C GLY A 15 -41.10 12.81 5.30
N MET A 16 -40.84 12.45 6.55
CA MET A 16 -39.49 12.51 7.13
C MET A 16 -38.61 11.54 6.36
N ALA A 17 -37.75 12.04 5.50
CA ALA A 17 -36.66 11.27 4.96
C ALA A 17 -35.77 10.83 6.15
N PRO A 18 -35.35 9.56 6.22
CA PRO A 18 -34.45 9.13 7.28
C PRO A 18 -33.16 9.93 7.15
N SER A 19 -32.81 10.71 8.17
CA SER A 19 -31.50 11.33 8.27
C SER A 19 -30.47 10.20 8.31
N VAL A 20 -29.68 10.08 7.26
CA VAL A 20 -28.48 9.22 7.27
C VAL A 20 -27.53 9.87 8.25
N TRP A 21 -27.54 9.39 9.49
CA TRP A 21 -26.58 9.79 10.49
C TRP A 21 -25.20 9.39 9.97
N ALA A 22 -24.29 10.33 9.82
CA ALA A 22 -22.89 10.01 9.63
C ALA A 22 -22.48 9.13 10.81
N GLN A 23 -22.04 7.91 10.54
CA GLN A 23 -21.60 6.98 11.58
C GLN A 23 -20.45 7.64 12.33
N GLU A 24 -20.61 7.78 13.65
CA GLU A 24 -19.57 8.35 14.50
C GLU A 24 -18.33 7.46 14.42
N VAL A 25 -17.17 8.07 14.18
CA VAL A 25 -15.90 7.34 14.11
C VAL A 25 -15.57 6.74 15.47
N ASN A 26 -15.29 5.45 15.50
CA ASN A 26 -14.89 4.78 16.73
C ASN A 26 -13.37 4.91 16.94
N TYR A 27 -12.96 5.43 18.09
CA TYR A 27 -11.57 5.46 18.57
C TYR A 27 -11.42 4.75 19.92
N ASP A 28 -12.48 4.06 20.39
CA ASP A 28 -12.52 3.41 21.69
C ASP A 28 -12.39 1.90 21.52
N GLU A 29 -11.31 1.34 22.03
CA GLU A 29 -11.04 -0.11 22.03
C GLU A 29 -12.16 -0.93 22.68
N ALA A 30 -12.86 -0.39 23.70
CA ALA A 30 -13.97 -1.05 24.36
C ALA A 30 -15.23 -1.18 23.48
N ARG A 31 -15.30 -0.44 22.39
CA ARG A 31 -16.39 -0.45 21.41
C ARG A 31 -16.09 -1.31 20.17
N ILE A 32 -14.97 -2.02 20.14
CA ILE A 32 -14.66 -2.96 19.08
C ILE A 32 -15.68 -4.10 19.12
N PRO A 33 -16.31 -4.45 17.97
CA PRO A 33 -17.21 -5.60 17.92
C PRO A 33 -16.44 -6.91 18.15
N GLU A 34 -17.10 -7.93 18.63
CA GLU A 34 -16.53 -9.28 18.55
C GLU A 34 -16.33 -9.66 17.08
N TYR A 35 -15.15 -10.13 16.74
CA TYR A 35 -14.82 -10.51 15.36
C TYR A 35 -14.00 -11.80 15.29
N VAL A 36 -14.11 -12.49 14.18
CA VAL A 36 -13.28 -13.64 13.84
C VAL A 36 -12.47 -13.31 12.59
N LEU A 37 -11.16 -13.42 12.69
CA LEU A 37 -10.28 -13.18 11.55
C LEU A 37 -10.24 -14.40 10.62
N PRO A 38 -10.27 -14.21 9.31
CA PRO A 38 -9.96 -15.27 8.35
C PRO A 38 -8.52 -15.74 8.54
N ASP A 39 -8.33 -16.99 8.93
CA ASP A 39 -7.01 -17.57 9.16
C ASP A 39 -6.25 -17.73 7.83
N PRO A 40 -5.08 -17.09 7.64
CA PRO A 40 -4.27 -17.27 6.43
C PRO A 40 -3.79 -18.72 6.26
N MET A 41 -3.70 -19.49 7.35
CA MET A 41 -3.31 -20.90 7.32
C MET A 41 -4.48 -21.87 7.07
N LEU A 42 -5.70 -21.36 6.83
CA LEU A 42 -6.88 -22.16 6.54
C LEU A 42 -7.34 -21.98 5.10
N MET A 43 -7.32 -23.04 4.28
CA MET A 43 -7.83 -23.02 2.90
C MET A 43 -9.35 -22.80 2.87
N GLN A 44 -9.90 -22.30 1.78
CA GLN A 44 -11.36 -22.19 1.58
C GLN A 44 -12.10 -23.54 1.73
N SER A 45 -11.42 -24.65 1.48
CA SER A 45 -11.95 -26.02 1.70
C SER A 45 -12.06 -26.43 3.18
N GLY A 46 -11.68 -25.57 4.13
CA GLY A 46 -11.60 -25.85 5.56
C GLY A 46 -10.36 -26.68 5.97
N LYS A 47 -9.43 -26.96 5.06
CA LYS A 47 -8.21 -27.72 5.36
C LYS A 47 -7.08 -26.78 5.80
N ALA A 48 -6.41 -27.11 6.90
CA ALA A 48 -5.25 -26.39 7.39
C ALA A 48 -4.04 -26.56 6.44
N VAL A 49 -3.26 -25.50 6.26
CA VAL A 49 -1.95 -25.50 5.61
C VAL A 49 -0.93 -26.07 6.58
N LYS A 50 -0.19 -27.09 6.15
CA LYS A 50 0.80 -27.81 7.00
C LYS A 50 2.20 -27.84 6.40
N SER A 51 2.41 -27.23 5.24
CA SER A 51 3.72 -27.22 4.57
C SER A 51 3.84 -26.06 3.61
N VAL A 52 5.07 -25.60 3.37
CA VAL A 52 5.41 -24.57 2.35
C VAL A 52 4.80 -24.93 0.99
N LYS A 53 4.90 -26.20 0.56
CA LYS A 53 4.31 -26.66 -0.72
C LYS A 53 2.79 -26.44 -0.78
N GLN A 54 2.07 -26.68 0.34
CA GLN A 54 0.61 -26.44 0.38
C GLN A 54 0.30 -24.94 0.36
N TRP A 55 1.12 -24.14 1.05
CA TRP A 55 1.01 -22.69 1.00
C TRP A 55 1.20 -22.18 -0.42
N GLU A 56 2.35 -22.40 -1.02
CA GLU A 56 2.72 -21.88 -2.34
C GLU A 56 1.81 -22.36 -3.47
N LYS A 57 1.43 -23.65 -3.47
CA LYS A 57 0.68 -24.25 -4.58
C LYS A 57 -0.84 -24.18 -4.44
N ARG A 58 -1.35 -23.83 -3.26
CA ARG A 58 -2.81 -23.84 -3.00
C ARG A 58 -3.26 -22.58 -2.27
N ARG A 59 -2.85 -22.38 -1.02
CA ARG A 59 -3.44 -21.33 -0.19
C ARG A 59 -3.02 -19.92 -0.64
N ARG A 60 -1.75 -19.70 -0.94
CA ARG A 60 -1.29 -18.41 -1.46
C ARG A 60 -2.02 -17.99 -2.75
N PRO A 61 -2.19 -18.85 -3.78
CA PRO A 61 -3.02 -18.53 -4.95
C PRO A 61 -4.50 -18.27 -4.63
N GLU A 62 -5.11 -19.05 -3.69
CA GLU A 62 -6.48 -18.79 -3.24
C GLU A 62 -6.59 -17.38 -2.60
N LEU A 63 -5.66 -17.06 -1.70
CA LEU A 63 -5.65 -15.80 -0.96
C LEU A 63 -5.39 -14.62 -1.92
N MET A 64 -4.44 -14.76 -2.84
CA MET A 64 -4.15 -13.77 -3.88
C MET A 64 -5.41 -13.48 -4.70
N LYS A 65 -6.08 -14.54 -5.20
CA LYS A 65 -7.31 -14.40 -5.98
C LYS A 65 -8.41 -13.67 -5.20
N LEU A 66 -8.55 -13.91 -3.89
CA LEU A 66 -9.54 -13.22 -3.07
C LEU A 66 -9.23 -11.71 -2.97
N PHE A 67 -7.97 -11.32 -2.75
CA PHE A 67 -7.59 -9.91 -2.76
C PHE A 67 -7.77 -9.26 -4.14
N GLU A 68 -7.45 -9.97 -5.22
CA GLU A 68 -7.68 -9.48 -6.59
C GLU A 68 -9.16 -9.33 -6.93
N THR A 69 -10.01 -10.27 -6.52
CA THR A 69 -11.43 -10.22 -6.91
C THR A 69 -12.28 -9.36 -6.01
N GLU A 70 -11.94 -9.27 -4.72
CA GLU A 70 -12.82 -8.66 -3.72
C GLU A 70 -12.33 -7.30 -3.21
N MET A 71 -11.06 -6.94 -3.46
CA MET A 71 -10.50 -5.72 -2.89
C MET A 71 -9.76 -4.85 -3.90
N PHE A 72 -8.60 -5.30 -4.40
CA PHE A 72 -7.71 -4.45 -5.21
C PHE A 72 -8.06 -4.44 -6.70
N GLY A 73 -8.73 -5.47 -7.19
CA GLY A 73 -8.98 -5.69 -8.61
C GLY A 73 -7.81 -6.37 -9.32
N LYS A 74 -8.08 -6.92 -10.50
CA LYS A 74 -7.11 -7.67 -11.30
C LYS A 74 -6.24 -6.73 -12.12
N MET A 75 -4.98 -6.60 -11.76
CA MET A 75 -4.00 -5.81 -12.50
C MET A 75 -3.65 -6.48 -13.84
N PRO A 76 -3.41 -5.70 -14.91
CA PRO A 76 -2.79 -6.23 -16.12
C PRO A 76 -1.32 -6.60 -15.84
N GLY A 77 -0.76 -7.45 -16.70
CA GLY A 77 0.68 -7.74 -16.71
C GLY A 77 1.53 -6.53 -17.14
N ARG A 78 2.81 -6.82 -17.43
CA ARG A 78 3.70 -5.86 -18.07
C ARG A 78 3.13 -5.49 -19.45
N PRO A 79 3.18 -4.19 -19.86
CA PRO A 79 2.74 -3.79 -21.18
C PRO A 79 3.69 -4.35 -22.27
N ASP A 80 3.17 -4.52 -23.48
CA ASP A 80 3.96 -5.03 -24.61
C ASP A 80 5.09 -4.08 -25.00
N TYR A 81 4.93 -2.79 -24.74
CA TYR A 81 5.91 -1.76 -24.98
C TYR A 81 6.32 -1.06 -23.69
N MET A 82 7.62 -0.97 -23.46
CA MET A 82 8.25 -0.10 -22.48
C MET A 82 9.53 0.47 -23.06
N HIS A 83 9.75 1.76 -22.83
CA HIS A 83 10.97 2.44 -23.25
C HIS A 83 11.48 3.34 -22.12
N TYR A 84 12.79 3.35 -21.96
CA TYR A 84 13.47 4.13 -20.93
C TYR A 84 14.32 5.21 -21.59
N GLU A 85 14.26 6.43 -21.04
CA GLU A 85 15.03 7.57 -21.56
C GLU A 85 15.65 8.34 -20.38
N LEU A 86 16.97 8.49 -20.40
CA LEU A 86 17.68 9.35 -19.46
C LEU A 86 17.38 10.81 -19.79
N LEU A 87 16.64 11.50 -18.92
CA LEU A 87 16.27 12.91 -19.10
C LEU A 87 17.32 13.86 -18.56
N SER A 88 17.92 13.53 -17.41
CA SER A 88 18.97 14.34 -16.80
C SER A 88 19.86 13.48 -15.89
N GLU A 89 21.12 13.91 -15.76
CA GLU A 89 22.09 13.33 -14.84
C GLU A 89 22.95 14.43 -14.22
N ASP A 90 23.13 14.35 -12.89
CA ASP A 90 24.01 15.23 -12.13
C ASP A 90 24.91 14.37 -11.20
N PRO A 91 26.16 14.13 -11.57
CA PRO A 91 27.08 13.32 -10.78
C PRO A 91 27.61 14.05 -9.52
N ALA A 92 27.33 15.34 -9.39
CA ALA A 92 27.75 16.15 -8.25
C ALA A 92 26.59 16.40 -7.24
N ALA A 93 25.48 15.72 -7.37
CA ALA A 93 24.34 15.86 -6.47
C ALA A 93 24.73 15.59 -5.01
N LEU A 94 24.02 16.24 -4.06
CA LEU A 94 24.28 16.16 -2.63
C LEU A 94 25.76 16.49 -2.28
N ASN A 95 26.32 17.52 -2.92
CA ASN A 95 27.71 17.92 -2.77
C ASN A 95 28.72 16.81 -3.16
N GLY A 96 28.43 16.11 -4.25
CA GLY A 96 29.28 15.04 -4.78
C GLY A 96 29.13 13.69 -4.08
N LYS A 97 28.15 13.54 -3.16
CA LYS A 97 27.89 12.28 -2.46
C LYS A 97 27.04 11.29 -3.27
N ALA A 98 26.32 11.80 -4.28
CA ALA A 98 25.43 11.00 -5.11
C ALA A 98 25.45 11.45 -6.57
N THR A 99 25.12 10.52 -7.46
CA THR A 99 24.65 10.82 -8.82
C THR A 99 23.11 10.87 -8.77
N ARG A 100 22.55 12.01 -9.21
CA ARG A 100 21.11 12.16 -9.41
C ARG A 100 20.78 11.86 -10.88
N LYS A 101 19.79 10.99 -11.10
CA LYS A 101 19.26 10.69 -12.44
C LYS A 101 17.77 10.96 -12.49
N GLU A 102 17.26 11.41 -13.62
CA GLU A 102 15.85 11.40 -13.96
C GLU A 102 15.63 10.53 -15.19
N ILE A 103 14.76 9.52 -15.06
CA ILE A 103 14.49 8.53 -16.10
C ILE A 103 13.01 8.57 -16.45
N ALA A 104 12.68 8.83 -17.71
CA ALA A 104 11.32 8.63 -18.20
C ALA A 104 11.10 7.16 -18.54
N VAL A 105 10.00 6.61 -18.04
CA VAL A 105 9.51 5.26 -18.35
C VAL A 105 8.22 5.41 -19.14
N TYR A 106 8.26 5.15 -20.44
CA TYR A 106 7.11 5.22 -21.34
C TYR A 106 6.42 3.87 -21.43
N PHE A 107 5.09 3.86 -21.46
CA PHE A 107 4.26 2.65 -21.45
C PHE A 107 3.63 2.32 -22.80
N ASP A 108 3.77 3.20 -23.79
CA ASP A 108 3.25 3.01 -25.15
C ASP A 108 4.23 3.58 -26.20
N SER A 109 4.14 3.06 -27.43
CA SER A 109 5.03 3.46 -28.53
C SER A 109 4.84 4.89 -29.01
N ALA A 110 3.66 5.47 -28.76
CA ALA A 110 3.37 6.88 -29.06
C ALA A 110 3.88 7.82 -27.96
N ARG A 111 4.37 7.26 -26.84
CA ARG A 111 4.90 7.99 -25.67
C ARG A 111 3.88 8.97 -25.07
N THR A 112 2.60 8.56 -25.03
CA THR A 112 1.50 9.39 -24.54
C THR A 112 1.41 9.39 -23.03
N LEU A 113 1.90 8.33 -22.39
CA LEU A 113 1.94 8.19 -20.94
C LEU A 113 3.33 7.74 -20.48
N SER A 114 3.87 8.43 -19.47
CA SER A 114 5.13 8.08 -18.84
C SER A 114 5.12 8.40 -17.36
N MET A 115 5.94 7.71 -16.58
CA MET A 115 6.35 8.15 -15.25
C MET A 115 7.83 8.56 -15.27
N THR A 116 8.18 9.54 -14.43
CA THR A 116 9.57 9.98 -14.30
C THR A 116 10.14 9.50 -12.98
N LEU A 117 11.11 8.58 -13.03
CA LEU A 117 11.87 8.16 -11.87
C LEU A 117 12.88 9.23 -11.50
N LEU A 118 12.87 9.68 -10.25
CA LEU A 118 13.93 10.47 -9.64
C LEU A 118 14.79 9.52 -8.80
N MET A 119 16.08 9.45 -9.11
CA MET A 119 17.01 8.54 -8.45
C MET A 119 18.18 9.32 -7.85
N TYR A 120 18.61 8.91 -6.65
CA TYR A 120 19.88 9.30 -6.06
C TYR A 120 20.67 8.05 -5.74
N VAL A 121 21.80 7.88 -6.40
CA VAL A 121 22.69 6.72 -6.26
C VAL A 121 23.96 7.14 -5.54
N PRO A 122 24.40 6.46 -4.45
CA PRO A 122 25.64 6.78 -3.76
C PRO A 122 26.85 6.75 -4.68
N ASN A 123 27.67 7.80 -4.67
CA ASN A 123 28.95 7.79 -5.37
C ASN A 123 30.01 6.99 -4.59
N GLY A 124 30.96 6.39 -5.32
CA GLY A 124 32.11 5.69 -4.73
C GLY A 124 31.78 4.30 -4.14
N ALA A 125 30.65 3.70 -4.53
CA ALA A 125 30.38 2.30 -4.23
C ALA A 125 31.23 1.37 -5.12
N ASP A 126 31.65 0.22 -4.57
CA ASP A 126 32.45 -0.78 -5.31
C ASP A 126 31.63 -1.65 -6.29
N GLY A 127 30.36 -1.32 -6.52
CA GLY A 127 29.45 -2.03 -7.42
C GLY A 127 27.99 -1.62 -7.21
N PRO A 128 27.02 -2.35 -7.84
CA PRO A 128 25.61 -2.03 -7.75
C PRO A 128 25.10 -2.03 -6.30
N VAL A 129 24.33 -1.00 -5.93
CA VAL A 129 23.87 -0.77 -4.57
C VAL A 129 22.40 -1.21 -4.38
N PRO A 130 22.00 -1.60 -3.16
CA PRO A 130 20.58 -1.82 -2.84
C PRO A 130 19.81 -0.51 -2.90
N ALA A 131 18.49 -0.59 -3.15
CA ALA A 131 17.66 0.59 -3.30
C ALA A 131 16.38 0.54 -2.46
N PHE A 132 15.89 1.73 -2.07
CA PHE A 132 14.50 1.95 -1.65
C PHE A 132 13.72 2.57 -2.80
N LEU A 133 12.60 1.96 -3.17
CA LEU A 133 11.70 2.42 -4.23
C LEU A 133 10.33 2.74 -3.64
N GLY A 134 9.81 3.93 -3.90
CA GLY A 134 8.46 4.32 -3.49
C GLY A 134 7.87 5.44 -4.33
N ALA A 135 6.56 5.45 -4.50
CA ALA A 135 5.87 6.58 -5.11
C ALA A 135 5.79 7.77 -4.13
N ASN A 136 5.63 8.98 -4.65
CA ASN A 136 5.51 10.21 -3.85
C ASN A 136 4.20 10.96 -4.12
N PHE A 137 3.84 11.90 -3.22
CA PHE A 137 2.56 12.62 -3.21
C PHE A 137 2.56 13.95 -3.98
N LYS A 138 3.72 14.55 -4.17
CA LYS A 138 3.82 15.96 -4.61
C LYS A 138 4.66 16.14 -5.87
N GLY A 139 4.88 15.05 -6.59
CA GLY A 139 5.81 15.05 -7.70
C GLY A 139 7.27 15.06 -7.26
N ASN A 140 8.18 14.82 -8.18
CA ASN A 140 9.61 14.73 -7.89
C ASN A 140 10.17 16.05 -7.34
N ALA A 141 9.77 17.19 -7.88
CA ALA A 141 10.13 18.51 -7.35
C ALA A 141 9.67 18.72 -5.90
N GLY A 142 8.47 18.22 -5.55
CA GLY A 142 7.94 18.31 -4.19
C GLY A 142 8.72 17.48 -3.15
N THR A 143 9.43 16.43 -3.58
CA THR A 143 10.30 15.66 -2.67
C THR A 143 11.55 16.43 -2.25
N LEU A 144 11.93 17.45 -3.01
CA LEU A 144 13.04 18.36 -2.71
C LEU A 144 12.57 19.61 -1.95
N GLY A 145 11.26 19.91 -1.95
CA GLY A 145 10.61 21.07 -1.32
C GLY A 145 9.81 20.68 -0.07
N GLU A 146 8.47 20.76 -0.13
CA GLU A 146 7.57 20.55 1.01
C GLU A 146 7.70 19.18 1.69
N ASN A 147 7.99 18.14 0.92
CA ASN A 147 8.12 16.77 1.41
C ASN A 147 9.56 16.29 1.56
N ALA A 148 10.56 17.17 1.47
CA ALA A 148 11.98 16.81 1.63
C ALA A 148 12.24 16.05 2.94
N ARG A 149 11.53 16.36 4.02
CA ARG A 149 11.63 15.64 5.29
C ARG A 149 11.16 14.19 5.22
N ARG A 150 10.23 13.86 4.29
CA ARG A 150 9.73 12.50 4.06
C ARG A 150 10.68 11.67 3.21
N TRP A 151 11.55 12.33 2.45
CA TRP A 151 12.55 11.74 1.58
C TRP A 151 13.95 12.25 1.96
N PRO A 152 14.55 11.78 3.06
CA PRO A 152 15.86 12.25 3.51
C PRO A 152 16.98 11.65 2.64
N PHE A 153 17.04 12.05 1.37
CA PHE A 153 17.94 11.51 0.34
C PHE A 153 19.41 11.43 0.82
N GLU A 154 19.92 12.53 1.40
CA GLU A 154 21.29 12.56 1.88
C GLU A 154 21.56 11.52 2.98
N TYR A 155 20.59 11.31 3.89
CA TYR A 155 20.70 10.29 4.93
C TYR A 155 20.69 8.89 4.34
N ILE A 156 19.77 8.56 3.44
CA ILE A 156 19.63 7.24 2.82
C ILE A 156 20.89 6.90 2.02
N VAL A 157 21.37 7.84 1.18
CA VAL A 157 22.60 7.74 0.40
C VAL A 157 23.81 7.51 1.32
N SER A 158 23.92 8.25 2.44
CA SER A 158 25.01 8.09 3.41
C SER A 158 25.08 6.71 4.05
N LYS A 159 23.98 5.93 3.96
CA LYS A 159 23.90 4.54 4.42
C LYS A 159 24.20 3.52 3.31
N GLY A 160 24.60 3.96 2.12
CA GLY A 160 24.97 3.09 1.00
C GLY A 160 23.75 2.53 0.24
N TYR A 161 22.62 3.19 0.30
CA TYR A 161 21.41 2.84 -0.44
C TYR A 161 21.11 3.88 -1.50
N ALA A 162 20.74 3.42 -2.68
CA ALA A 162 20.04 4.29 -3.63
C ALA A 162 18.60 4.54 -3.14
N VAL A 163 18.05 5.66 -3.54
CA VAL A 163 16.66 5.99 -3.33
C VAL A 163 16.00 6.41 -4.63
N VAL A 164 14.88 5.80 -4.95
CA VAL A 164 14.14 5.97 -6.20
C VAL A 164 12.71 6.32 -5.89
N THR A 165 12.22 7.37 -6.52
CA THR A 165 10.81 7.78 -6.36
C THR A 165 10.24 8.32 -7.66
N PHE A 166 8.91 8.29 -7.78
CA PHE A 166 8.16 8.90 -8.87
C PHE A 166 6.83 9.46 -8.36
N ALA A 167 6.26 10.42 -9.08
CA ALA A 167 4.95 10.94 -8.75
C ALA A 167 3.87 9.87 -9.00
N ARG A 168 3.04 9.53 -8.00
CA ARG A 168 1.93 8.60 -8.22
C ARG A 168 0.99 9.05 -9.34
N GLU A 169 0.81 10.36 -9.47
CA GLU A 169 -0.04 11.00 -10.50
C GLU A 169 0.48 10.75 -11.93
N ASP A 170 1.76 10.44 -12.11
CA ASP A 170 2.32 10.06 -13.41
C ASP A 170 1.76 8.71 -13.90
N VAL A 171 1.32 7.86 -12.97
CA VAL A 171 0.74 6.55 -13.26
C VAL A 171 -0.78 6.63 -13.33
N ASP A 172 -1.40 7.18 -12.30
CA ASP A 172 -2.85 7.26 -12.22
C ASP A 172 -3.29 8.40 -11.29
N PRO A 173 -4.28 9.23 -11.68
CA PRO A 173 -4.73 10.36 -10.88
C PRO A 173 -5.41 9.91 -9.57
N ASP A 174 -5.18 10.67 -8.49
CA ASP A 174 -5.79 10.38 -7.17
C ASP A 174 -7.16 11.06 -7.03
N HIS A 175 -8.03 10.86 -8.00
CA HIS A 175 -9.44 11.28 -7.95
C HIS A 175 -10.29 10.39 -8.86
N HIS A 176 -11.56 10.28 -8.53
CA HIS A 176 -12.48 9.46 -9.32
C HIS A 176 -12.83 10.16 -10.65
N ASP A 177 -12.16 9.77 -11.72
CA ASP A 177 -12.37 10.26 -13.08
C ASP A 177 -13.12 9.26 -13.98
N GLY A 178 -13.62 8.17 -13.39
CA GLY A 178 -14.22 7.05 -14.10
C GLY A 178 -13.18 6.15 -14.77
N PHE A 179 -11.92 6.18 -14.30
CA PHE A 179 -10.80 5.39 -14.82
C PHE A 179 -10.51 5.66 -16.30
N LYS A 180 -10.59 6.93 -16.71
CA LYS A 180 -10.45 7.36 -18.11
C LYS A 180 -9.06 7.91 -18.43
N ASN A 181 -8.31 8.29 -17.41
CA ASN A 181 -6.97 8.85 -17.53
C ASN A 181 -5.91 7.93 -16.97
N GLY A 182 -4.66 8.37 -16.98
CA GLY A 182 -3.54 7.60 -16.47
C GLY A 182 -3.38 6.24 -17.14
N ILE A 183 -2.89 5.28 -16.38
CA ILE A 183 -2.65 3.93 -16.90
C ILE A 183 -3.94 3.17 -17.17
N HIS A 184 -5.04 3.47 -16.45
CA HIS A 184 -6.35 2.89 -16.76
C HIS A 184 -6.82 3.32 -18.15
N GLY A 185 -6.71 4.61 -18.48
CA GLY A 185 -7.07 5.13 -19.80
C GLY A 185 -6.26 4.49 -20.93
N LEU A 186 -5.01 4.15 -20.67
CA LEU A 186 -4.15 3.47 -21.64
C LEU A 186 -4.44 1.97 -21.75
N MET A 187 -4.47 1.25 -20.64
CA MET A 187 -4.51 -0.22 -20.62
C MET A 187 -5.93 -0.78 -20.76
N ASP A 188 -6.95 -0.04 -20.32
CA ASP A 188 -8.35 -0.44 -20.35
C ASP A 188 -9.16 0.22 -21.47
N ALA A 189 -8.50 0.98 -22.38
CA ALA A 189 -9.16 1.66 -23.48
C ALA A 189 -10.06 0.71 -24.27
N GLY A 190 -11.35 1.07 -24.40
CA GLY A 190 -12.36 0.29 -25.13
C GLY A 190 -12.84 -0.98 -24.41
N LYS A 191 -12.39 -1.26 -23.18
CA LYS A 191 -12.88 -2.38 -22.38
C LYS A 191 -14.00 -1.92 -21.43
N GLU A 192 -15.01 -2.74 -21.25
CA GLU A 192 -16.01 -2.55 -20.21
C GLU A 192 -15.43 -2.95 -18.84
N ARG A 193 -15.54 -2.06 -17.85
CA ARG A 193 -15.09 -2.36 -16.48
C ARG A 193 -16.01 -3.39 -15.83
N GLN A 194 -15.40 -4.38 -15.20
CA GLN A 194 -16.06 -5.39 -14.38
C GLN A 194 -15.94 -5.03 -12.90
N ALA A 195 -16.73 -5.66 -12.06
CA ALA A 195 -16.71 -5.40 -10.62
C ALA A 195 -15.37 -5.74 -9.94
N ASP A 196 -14.52 -6.56 -10.58
CA ASP A 196 -13.16 -6.91 -10.17
C ASP A 196 -12.07 -6.25 -11.05
N SER A 197 -12.42 -5.22 -11.82
CA SER A 197 -11.41 -4.39 -12.50
C SER A 197 -10.60 -3.61 -11.49
N TRP A 198 -9.33 -3.47 -11.76
CA TRP A 198 -8.36 -2.87 -10.85
C TRP A 198 -8.64 -1.41 -10.51
N GLY A 199 -8.40 -1.06 -9.23
CA GLY A 199 -8.50 0.30 -8.72
C GLY A 199 -7.17 1.04 -8.77
N THR A 200 -7.17 2.31 -8.36
CA THR A 200 -6.01 3.20 -8.41
C THR A 200 -4.87 2.75 -7.49
N ILE A 201 -5.15 2.12 -6.33
CA ILE A 201 -4.09 1.50 -5.50
C ILE A 201 -3.34 0.44 -6.30
N SER A 202 -4.05 -0.38 -7.07
CA SER A 202 -3.42 -1.36 -7.97
C SER A 202 -2.65 -0.71 -9.12
N ALA A 203 -3.15 0.39 -9.66
CA ALA A 203 -2.44 1.14 -10.70
C ALA A 203 -1.09 1.67 -10.20
N TRP A 204 -1.05 2.25 -9.01
CA TRP A 204 0.20 2.69 -8.39
C TRP A 204 1.13 1.52 -8.04
N SER A 205 0.58 0.37 -7.59
CA SER A 205 1.36 -0.85 -7.35
C SER A 205 1.96 -1.40 -8.65
N TRP A 206 1.20 -1.36 -9.74
CA TRP A 206 1.68 -1.68 -11.07
C TRP A 206 2.82 -0.76 -11.49
N GLY A 207 2.71 0.55 -11.24
CA GLY A 207 3.76 1.53 -11.49
C GLY A 207 5.06 1.21 -10.74
N LEU A 208 4.98 0.78 -9.47
CA LEU A 208 6.15 0.32 -8.70
C LEU A 208 6.83 -0.89 -9.33
N SER A 209 6.06 -1.86 -9.83
CA SER A 209 6.61 -3.01 -10.57
C SER A 209 7.26 -2.59 -11.89
N ARG A 210 6.72 -1.59 -12.58
CA ARG A 210 7.35 -1.05 -13.82
C ARG A 210 8.61 -0.26 -13.53
N ALA A 211 8.66 0.45 -12.38
CA ALA A 211 9.91 1.08 -11.94
C ALA A 211 10.98 0.03 -11.64
N LEU A 212 10.62 -1.08 -10.99
CA LEU A 212 11.54 -2.19 -10.74
C LEU A 212 12.06 -2.82 -12.05
N ASP A 213 11.21 -2.92 -13.09
CA ASP A 213 11.67 -3.40 -14.42
C ASP A 213 12.83 -2.55 -14.96
N TYR A 214 12.83 -1.23 -14.74
CA TYR A 214 13.96 -0.35 -15.08
C TYR A 214 15.16 -0.62 -14.18
N LEU A 215 14.95 -0.69 -12.85
CA LEU A 215 16.06 -0.87 -11.91
C LEU A 215 16.83 -2.17 -12.11
N GLU A 216 16.18 -3.22 -12.64
CA GLU A 216 16.85 -4.47 -13.04
C GLU A 216 17.78 -4.30 -14.25
N THR A 217 17.68 -3.17 -14.97
CA THR A 217 18.54 -2.83 -16.14
C THR A 217 19.56 -1.76 -15.86
N ASP A 218 19.51 -1.09 -14.70
CA ASP A 218 20.45 -0.02 -14.33
C ASP A 218 21.70 -0.61 -13.68
N ASP A 219 22.88 -0.34 -14.25
CA ASP A 219 24.16 -0.91 -13.80
C ASP A 219 24.57 -0.48 -12.38
N ASP A 220 24.01 0.60 -11.86
CA ASP A 220 24.33 1.13 -10.53
C ASP A 220 23.44 0.52 -9.43
N ILE A 221 22.36 -0.19 -9.78
CA ILE A 221 21.39 -0.76 -8.84
C ILE A 221 21.46 -2.29 -8.80
N ASP A 222 21.56 -2.90 -7.62
CA ASP A 222 21.28 -4.33 -7.49
C ASP A 222 19.77 -4.57 -7.46
N GLY A 223 19.21 -4.86 -8.62
CA GLY A 223 17.76 -5.10 -8.79
C GLY A 223 17.20 -6.24 -7.93
N ARG A 224 18.06 -7.11 -7.35
CA ARG A 224 17.65 -8.17 -6.41
C ARG A 224 17.58 -7.69 -4.96
N ARG A 225 18.05 -6.49 -4.65
CA ARG A 225 18.04 -5.88 -3.32
C ARG A 225 17.27 -4.55 -3.33
N VAL A 226 16.03 -4.60 -3.84
CA VAL A 226 15.13 -3.44 -3.86
C VAL A 226 14.04 -3.60 -2.81
N ALA A 227 13.97 -2.64 -1.88
CA ALA A 227 12.88 -2.50 -0.92
C ALA A 227 11.79 -1.59 -1.48
N VAL A 228 10.55 -2.06 -1.52
CA VAL A 228 9.40 -1.18 -1.81
C VAL A 228 8.89 -0.54 -0.53
N ILE A 229 8.65 0.78 -0.56
CA ILE A 229 8.21 1.56 0.60
C ILE A 229 7.06 2.50 0.23
N GLY A 230 6.13 2.66 1.17
CA GLY A 230 5.08 3.66 1.04
C GLY A 230 4.54 4.15 2.38
N HIS A 231 4.00 5.37 2.36
CA HIS A 231 3.35 6.01 3.49
C HIS A 231 1.87 6.22 3.18
N SER A 232 0.99 6.02 4.18
CA SER A 232 -0.45 6.26 4.04
C SER A 232 -1.05 5.39 2.92
N ARG A 233 -1.80 5.97 1.96
CA ARG A 233 -2.31 5.25 0.77
C ARG A 233 -1.21 4.58 -0.05
N LEU A 234 -0.02 5.16 -0.06
CA LEU A 234 1.13 4.54 -0.73
C LEU A 234 1.74 3.39 0.09
N GLY A 235 1.48 3.32 1.40
CA GLY A 235 1.75 2.14 2.23
C GLY A 235 0.86 0.95 1.86
N LYS A 236 -0.45 1.19 1.60
CA LYS A 236 -1.36 0.20 1.02
C LYS A 236 -0.83 -0.28 -0.35
N THR A 237 -0.38 0.68 -1.18
CA THR A 237 0.23 0.43 -2.49
C THR A 237 1.49 -0.44 -2.38
N ALA A 238 2.38 -0.15 -1.43
CA ALA A 238 3.60 -0.92 -1.23
C ALA A 238 3.32 -2.36 -0.77
N LEU A 239 2.34 -2.57 0.13
CA LEU A 239 1.91 -3.91 0.54
C LEU A 239 1.36 -4.70 -0.64
N TRP A 240 0.50 -4.08 -1.47
CA TRP A 240 -0.06 -4.76 -2.64
C TRP A 240 0.99 -5.04 -3.72
N ALA A 241 1.91 -4.09 -3.98
CA ALA A 241 3.04 -4.31 -4.87
C ALA A 241 3.92 -5.48 -4.38
N GLY A 242 4.24 -5.52 -3.08
CA GLY A 242 5.01 -6.60 -2.49
C GLY A 242 4.30 -7.96 -2.54
N ALA A 243 2.97 -8.01 -2.40
CA ALA A 243 2.19 -9.23 -2.49
C ALA A 243 2.15 -9.78 -3.93
N THR A 244 2.06 -8.91 -4.95
CA THR A 244 1.87 -9.26 -6.36
C THR A 244 3.17 -9.41 -7.14
N ASP A 245 4.26 -8.76 -6.72
CA ASP A 245 5.58 -8.82 -7.36
C ASP A 245 6.64 -9.34 -6.39
N GLU A 246 7.01 -10.61 -6.56
CA GLU A 246 7.95 -11.31 -5.67
C GLU A 246 9.41 -10.84 -5.82
N ARG A 247 9.72 -9.99 -6.80
CA ARG A 247 11.06 -9.41 -6.99
C ARG A 247 11.42 -8.37 -5.94
N PHE A 248 10.43 -7.72 -5.32
CA PHE A 248 10.71 -6.84 -4.19
C PHE A 248 11.27 -7.65 -3.01
N ALA A 249 12.51 -7.37 -2.65
CA ALA A 249 13.23 -8.14 -1.63
C ALA A 249 12.83 -7.78 -0.18
N LEU A 250 12.22 -6.62 0.03
CA LEU A 250 11.69 -6.13 1.30
C LEU A 250 10.47 -5.25 1.03
N VAL A 251 9.45 -5.31 1.88
CA VAL A 251 8.24 -4.49 1.77
C VAL A 251 8.06 -3.65 3.03
N ILE A 252 7.83 -2.36 2.88
CA ILE A 252 7.69 -1.42 4.01
C ILE A 252 6.40 -0.63 3.87
N SER A 253 5.56 -0.72 4.90
CA SER A 253 4.29 0.00 5.02
C SER A 253 4.30 0.90 6.24
N ASN A 254 4.15 2.20 6.04
CA ASN A 254 4.13 3.21 7.10
C ASN A 254 2.74 3.85 7.18
N ASP A 255 2.13 3.84 8.37
CA ASP A 255 0.84 4.48 8.69
C ASP A 255 -0.22 4.19 7.60
N SER A 256 -0.35 2.94 7.17
CA SER A 256 -1.16 2.61 5.99
C SER A 256 -2.66 2.43 6.29
N GLY A 257 -3.02 2.14 7.53
CA GLY A 257 -4.40 2.10 8.00
C GLY A 257 -5.32 1.14 7.27
N CYS A 258 -6.60 1.48 7.21
CA CYS A 258 -7.67 0.73 6.56
C CYS A 258 -7.35 0.41 5.09
N GLY A 259 -7.53 -0.85 4.69
CA GLY A 259 -7.15 -1.31 3.34
C GLY A 259 -5.63 -1.41 3.12
N GLY A 260 -4.83 -1.09 4.12
CA GLY A 260 -3.38 -1.26 4.20
C GLY A 260 -3.01 -2.34 5.22
N ALA A 261 -2.38 -1.96 6.34
CA ALA A 261 -1.99 -2.90 7.40
C ALA A 261 -3.04 -3.04 8.51
N ALA A 262 -3.96 -2.10 8.71
CA ALA A 262 -4.93 -2.17 9.81
C ALA A 262 -6.05 -3.17 9.56
N LEU A 263 -6.33 -4.03 10.55
CA LEU A 263 -7.41 -5.00 10.51
C LEU A 263 -8.78 -4.32 10.30
N SER A 264 -9.46 -4.64 9.21
CA SER A 264 -10.74 -4.03 8.85
C SER A 264 -11.85 -4.33 9.86
N ARG A 265 -11.86 -5.54 10.44
CA ARG A 265 -12.89 -6.01 11.39
C ARG A 265 -12.88 -5.31 12.74
N ARG A 266 -11.81 -4.62 13.09
CA ARG A 266 -11.73 -3.81 14.32
C ARG A 266 -12.63 -2.57 14.26
N ARG A 267 -12.87 -2.04 13.06
CA ARG A 267 -13.70 -0.85 12.82
C ARG A 267 -13.27 0.35 13.67
N ILE A 268 -11.97 0.52 13.86
CA ILE A 268 -11.35 1.67 14.51
C ILE A 268 -10.90 2.67 13.45
N GLY A 269 -11.08 3.96 13.73
CA GLY A 269 -10.66 5.05 12.84
C GLY A 269 -11.37 4.98 11.47
N GLU A 270 -10.59 4.79 10.39
CA GLU A 270 -11.12 4.65 9.04
C GLU A 270 -11.74 3.26 8.84
N THR A 271 -13.02 3.22 8.47
CA THR A 271 -13.74 1.98 8.16
C THR A 271 -13.83 1.72 6.67
N LEU A 272 -14.24 0.49 6.26
CA LEU A 272 -14.48 0.19 4.84
C LEU A 272 -15.54 1.10 4.23
N GLN A 273 -16.57 1.48 4.98
CA GLN A 273 -17.56 2.44 4.51
C GLN A 273 -16.95 3.82 4.26
N ALA A 274 -16.09 4.28 5.17
CA ALA A 274 -15.47 5.60 5.04
C ALA A 274 -14.53 5.66 3.84
N ILE A 275 -13.66 4.66 3.69
CA ILE A 275 -12.67 4.64 2.60
C ILE A 275 -13.32 4.47 1.23
N ASN A 276 -14.32 3.58 1.08
CA ASN A 276 -15.04 3.37 -0.18
C ASN A 276 -15.85 4.61 -0.60
N ARG A 277 -16.46 5.31 0.37
CA ARG A 277 -17.20 6.55 0.11
C ARG A 277 -16.28 7.71 -0.29
N ASN A 278 -15.16 7.88 0.43
CA ASN A 278 -14.27 9.02 0.25
C ASN A 278 -13.33 8.84 -0.94
N PHE A 279 -12.99 7.59 -1.26
CA PHE A 279 -12.03 7.23 -2.30
C PHE A 279 -12.57 6.08 -3.18
N PRO A 280 -13.69 6.28 -3.89
CA PRO A 280 -14.36 5.22 -4.67
C PRO A 280 -13.51 4.66 -5.82
N HIS A 281 -12.40 5.32 -6.16
CA HIS A 281 -11.47 4.91 -7.21
C HIS A 281 -10.31 4.02 -6.68
N TRP A 282 -10.10 3.92 -5.36
CA TRP A 282 -8.91 3.23 -4.86
C TRP A 282 -8.96 1.72 -5.01
N PHE A 283 -10.13 1.12 -4.83
CA PHE A 283 -10.33 -0.33 -4.85
C PHE A 283 -11.27 -0.74 -5.99
N CYS A 284 -11.45 -2.03 -6.22
CA CYS A 284 -12.43 -2.53 -7.16
C CYS A 284 -13.87 -2.39 -6.64
N ASP A 285 -14.84 -2.42 -7.55
CA ASP A 285 -16.26 -2.22 -7.19
C ASP A 285 -16.80 -3.29 -6.23
N ASN A 286 -16.24 -4.51 -6.28
CA ASN A 286 -16.61 -5.57 -5.35
C ASN A 286 -16.35 -5.18 -3.89
N TYR A 287 -15.35 -4.36 -3.60
CA TYR A 287 -15.01 -3.96 -2.23
C TYR A 287 -16.12 -3.17 -1.54
N ASN A 288 -16.96 -2.49 -2.32
CA ASN A 288 -18.13 -1.75 -1.79
C ASN A 288 -19.14 -2.64 -1.05
N LYS A 289 -19.20 -3.95 -1.36
CA LYS A 289 -20.10 -4.93 -0.70
C LYS A 289 -19.80 -5.09 0.79
N TYR A 290 -18.59 -4.73 1.20
CA TYR A 290 -18.08 -4.92 2.56
C TYR A 290 -18.17 -3.66 3.42
N SER A 291 -18.68 -2.56 2.88
CA SER A 291 -18.97 -1.34 3.63
C SER A 291 -20.00 -1.61 4.73
N ASN A 292 -19.61 -1.43 6.01
CA ASN A 292 -20.37 -1.86 7.22
C ASN A 292 -20.69 -3.36 7.28
N ASN A 293 -19.94 -4.19 6.58
CA ASN A 293 -20.14 -5.63 6.48
C ASN A 293 -18.78 -6.35 6.40
N GLU A 294 -17.82 -5.88 7.20
CA GLU A 294 -16.42 -6.32 7.20
C GLU A 294 -16.29 -7.82 7.48
N GLU A 295 -17.21 -8.40 8.28
CA GLU A 295 -17.26 -9.83 8.58
C GLU A 295 -17.55 -10.71 7.38
N ALA A 296 -18.22 -10.19 6.35
CA ALA A 296 -18.49 -10.93 5.11
C ALA A 296 -17.30 -11.01 4.17
N LEU A 297 -16.27 -10.16 4.37
CA LEU A 297 -15.05 -10.20 3.57
C LEU A 297 -14.25 -11.48 3.87
N PHE A 298 -13.86 -12.22 2.84
CA PHE A 298 -13.16 -13.52 2.97
C PHE A 298 -11.69 -13.38 3.39
N VAL A 299 -11.17 -12.17 3.48
CA VAL A 299 -9.80 -11.83 3.85
C VAL A 299 -9.78 -10.74 4.92
N ASP A 300 -8.65 -10.52 5.55
CA ASP A 300 -8.32 -9.30 6.28
C ASP A 300 -6.81 -9.07 6.18
N GLN A 301 -6.30 -7.95 6.69
CA GLN A 301 -4.98 -7.40 6.34
C GLN A 301 -3.80 -8.27 6.77
N GLN A 302 -3.93 -9.12 7.81
CA GLN A 302 -2.92 -10.15 8.12
C GLN A 302 -2.70 -11.12 6.95
N GLY A 303 -3.73 -11.37 6.14
CA GLY A 303 -3.63 -12.17 4.92
C GLY A 303 -2.80 -11.46 3.84
N LEU A 304 -2.94 -10.14 3.69
CA LEU A 304 -2.15 -9.34 2.76
C LEU A 304 -0.66 -9.38 3.13
N ILE A 305 -0.34 -9.18 4.43
CA ILE A 305 1.04 -9.28 4.93
C ILE A 305 1.59 -10.70 4.74
N ALA A 306 0.77 -11.73 5.00
CA ALA A 306 1.16 -13.14 4.82
C ALA A 306 1.51 -13.48 3.36
N LEU A 307 0.90 -12.83 2.35
CA LEU A 307 1.24 -13.02 0.93
C LEU A 307 2.69 -12.61 0.59
N ILE A 308 3.32 -11.78 1.42
CA ILE A 308 4.71 -11.32 1.23
C ILE A 308 5.71 -12.39 1.66
N ALA A 309 5.32 -13.29 2.60
CA ALA A 309 6.20 -14.35 3.09
C ALA A 309 6.76 -15.22 1.95
N PRO A 310 8.04 -15.67 2.01
CA PRO A 310 8.98 -15.56 3.15
C PRO A 310 9.85 -14.29 3.15
N ARG A 311 9.58 -13.32 2.25
CA ARG A 311 10.35 -12.06 2.16
C ARG A 311 10.05 -11.19 3.38
N PRO A 312 11.04 -10.43 3.88
CA PRO A 312 10.83 -9.55 5.02
C PRO A 312 9.79 -8.47 4.73
N VAL A 313 8.99 -8.15 5.75
CA VAL A 313 8.01 -7.07 5.73
C VAL A 313 8.18 -6.20 6.97
N TYR A 314 7.99 -4.91 6.83
CA TYR A 314 8.02 -3.95 7.92
C TYR A 314 6.73 -3.13 7.96
N VAL A 315 6.10 -3.08 9.13
CA VAL A 315 4.93 -2.25 9.39
C VAL A 315 5.29 -1.19 10.42
N ALA A 316 4.90 0.05 10.21
CA ALA A 316 5.17 1.15 11.11
C ALA A 316 3.93 2.00 11.33
N SER A 317 3.77 2.45 12.57
CA SER A 317 2.63 3.22 13.05
C SER A 317 3.06 4.46 13.84
N ALA A 318 2.12 5.36 14.12
CA ALA A 318 2.32 6.54 14.95
C ALA A 318 1.25 6.66 16.04
N THR A 319 1.64 7.08 17.25
CA THR A 319 0.74 7.11 18.44
C THR A 319 -0.46 8.05 18.31
N GLU A 320 -0.32 9.11 17.54
CA GLU A 320 -1.39 10.11 17.33
C GLU A 320 -2.17 9.88 16.04
N ASP A 321 -1.83 8.83 15.28
CA ASP A 321 -2.54 8.45 14.04
C ASP A 321 -3.64 7.42 14.33
N THR A 322 -4.55 7.77 15.21
CA THR A 322 -5.67 6.89 15.61
C THR A 322 -6.63 6.59 14.45
N TRP A 323 -6.62 7.40 13.39
CA TRP A 323 -7.36 7.16 12.16
C TRP A 323 -6.87 5.91 11.41
N ALA A 324 -5.58 5.62 11.51
CA ALA A 324 -4.95 4.45 10.88
C ALA A 324 -5.04 3.17 11.73
N ASP A 325 -5.57 3.21 12.96
CA ASP A 325 -5.63 2.06 13.88
C ASP A 325 -4.26 1.40 14.11
N PRO A 326 -3.34 2.04 14.87
CA PRO A 326 -2.00 1.48 15.13
C PRO A 326 -1.99 0.08 15.73
N GLU A 327 -2.94 -0.24 16.62
CA GLU A 327 -3.09 -1.58 17.19
C GLU A 327 -3.53 -2.59 16.12
N GLY A 328 -4.43 -2.20 15.21
CA GLY A 328 -4.85 -3.02 14.08
C GLY A 328 -3.72 -3.30 13.10
N GLU A 329 -2.82 -2.33 12.85
CA GLU A 329 -1.62 -2.51 12.04
C GLU A 329 -0.64 -3.50 12.71
N PHE A 330 -0.42 -3.36 14.03
CA PHE A 330 0.39 -4.29 14.81
C PHE A 330 -0.17 -5.71 14.78
N LEU A 331 -1.46 -5.88 15.03
CA LEU A 331 -2.12 -7.18 15.07
C LEU A 331 -2.08 -7.89 13.72
N SER A 332 -2.21 -7.16 12.61
CA SER A 332 -2.04 -7.74 11.28
C SER A 332 -0.63 -8.29 11.06
N ALA A 333 0.39 -7.53 11.46
CA ALA A 333 1.78 -7.98 11.40
C ALA A 333 2.01 -9.23 12.27
N LEU A 334 1.43 -9.25 13.48
CA LEU A 334 1.51 -10.38 14.39
C LEU A 334 0.84 -11.64 13.81
N TYR A 335 -0.39 -11.51 13.32
CA TYR A 335 -1.18 -12.65 12.82
C TYR A 335 -0.76 -13.15 11.44
N ALA A 336 0.13 -12.47 10.74
CA ALA A 336 0.83 -12.99 9.57
C ALA A 336 1.97 -13.96 9.92
N SER A 337 2.48 -13.93 11.17
CA SER A 337 3.65 -14.69 11.63
C SER A 337 3.58 -16.20 11.39
N PRO A 338 2.44 -16.91 11.54
CA PRO A 338 2.38 -18.36 11.30
C PRO A 338 2.80 -18.76 9.88
N VAL A 339 2.61 -17.89 8.88
CA VAL A 339 3.07 -18.17 7.52
C VAL A 339 4.60 -18.07 7.40
N TYR A 340 5.23 -17.11 8.08
CA TYR A 340 6.68 -17.02 8.16
C TYR A 340 7.29 -18.23 8.89
N GLU A 341 6.68 -18.66 9.99
CA GLU A 341 7.09 -19.84 10.75
C GLU A 341 7.03 -21.12 9.92
N LEU A 342 6.06 -21.23 8.98
CA LEU A 342 5.98 -22.35 8.05
C LEU A 342 7.23 -22.47 7.19
N TYR A 343 7.89 -21.36 6.86
CA TYR A 343 9.17 -21.32 6.13
C TYR A 343 10.40 -21.45 7.05
N GLY A 344 10.21 -21.72 8.34
CA GLY A 344 11.30 -21.73 9.32
C GLY A 344 11.87 -20.34 9.62
N LYS A 345 11.11 -19.30 9.27
CA LYS A 345 11.45 -17.91 9.54
C LYS A 345 10.86 -17.48 10.89
N LYS A 346 11.41 -16.41 11.46
CA LYS A 346 10.83 -15.80 12.65
C LYS A 346 9.84 -14.73 12.20
N GLY A 347 8.55 -14.89 12.52
CA GLY A 347 7.55 -13.85 12.31
C GLY A 347 7.84 -12.58 13.11
N LEU A 348 6.85 -11.90 13.60
CA LEU A 348 7.04 -10.77 14.51
C LEU A 348 7.60 -11.27 15.86
N ALA A 349 8.69 -10.64 16.32
CA ALA A 349 9.46 -11.14 17.48
C ALA A 349 8.84 -10.81 18.85
N VAL A 350 7.69 -10.13 18.87
CA VAL A 350 6.95 -9.73 20.08
C VAL A 350 5.48 -10.17 19.98
N SER A 351 4.85 -10.47 21.12
CA SER A 351 3.45 -10.91 21.20
C SER A 351 2.48 -9.79 21.61
N SER A 352 2.98 -8.63 21.96
CA SER A 352 2.21 -7.43 22.29
C SER A 352 2.84 -6.20 21.66
N MET A 353 2.02 -5.19 21.36
CA MET A 353 2.50 -3.97 20.74
C MET A 353 3.62 -3.34 21.57
N PRO A 354 4.79 -3.06 20.96
CA PRO A 354 5.90 -2.46 21.67
C PRO A 354 5.56 -1.02 22.10
N LYS A 355 6.28 -0.51 23.10
CA LYS A 355 6.17 0.90 23.47
C LYS A 355 6.72 1.79 22.35
N PRO A 356 6.27 3.07 22.29
CA PRO A 356 6.87 4.02 21.35
C PRO A 356 8.39 4.03 21.41
N GLU A 357 9.02 4.16 20.26
CA GLU A 357 10.49 4.15 20.06
C GLU A 357 11.21 2.86 20.51
N GLN A 358 10.47 1.76 20.69
CA GLN A 358 11.03 0.44 20.97
C GLN A 358 10.76 -0.54 19.83
N PRO A 359 11.49 -0.45 18.71
CA PRO A 359 11.20 -1.24 17.52
C PRO A 359 11.48 -2.74 17.74
N SER A 360 10.63 -3.60 17.17
CA SER A 360 10.84 -5.03 17.04
C SER A 360 11.49 -5.35 15.69
N LEU A 361 12.78 -5.62 15.66
CA LEU A 361 13.58 -5.84 14.44
C LEU A 361 14.11 -7.27 14.30
N ASP A 362 13.95 -8.13 15.31
CA ASP A 362 14.60 -9.44 15.37
C ASP A 362 13.93 -10.53 14.53
N GLY A 363 12.71 -10.30 14.04
CA GLY A 363 11.98 -11.19 13.15
C GLY A 363 12.19 -10.87 11.67
N ASP A 364 11.54 -11.65 10.80
CA ASP A 364 11.38 -11.34 9.36
C ASP A 364 10.13 -10.47 9.14
N VAL A 365 9.28 -10.30 10.16
CA VAL A 365 8.27 -9.25 10.26
C VAL A 365 8.78 -8.21 11.24
N GLY A 366 9.02 -7.00 10.78
CA GLY A 366 9.44 -5.86 11.61
C GLY A 366 8.25 -4.98 11.99
N TYR A 367 8.33 -4.36 13.17
CA TYR A 367 7.31 -3.39 13.60
C TYR A 367 7.91 -2.31 14.50
N HIS A 368 7.42 -1.09 14.34
CA HIS A 368 7.55 -0.06 15.36
C HIS A 368 6.31 0.83 15.43
N ILE A 369 6.11 1.44 16.58
CA ILE A 369 5.27 2.61 16.75
C ILE A 369 6.14 3.77 17.24
N ARG A 370 6.03 4.95 16.63
CA ARG A 370 6.71 6.15 17.09
C ARG A 370 5.73 7.14 17.71
N THR A 371 6.22 8.03 18.53
CA THR A 371 5.46 9.18 19.03
C THR A 371 5.18 10.15 17.87
N GLY A 372 3.95 10.66 17.77
CA GLY A 372 3.58 11.71 16.83
C GLY A 372 2.44 11.34 15.89
N LYS A 373 2.24 12.23 14.89
CA LYS A 373 1.11 12.21 13.96
C LYS A 373 1.38 11.39 12.72
N HIS A 374 0.35 11.25 11.89
CA HIS A 374 0.40 10.66 10.55
C HIS A 374 1.47 11.29 9.66
N ASP A 375 2.63 10.65 9.55
CA ASP A 375 3.78 11.12 8.77
C ASP A 375 4.81 10.01 8.58
N ILE A 376 5.82 10.26 7.73
CA ILE A 376 7.06 9.50 7.68
C ILE A 376 8.22 10.43 8.01
N THR A 377 9.03 10.04 8.97
CA THR A 377 10.05 10.88 9.59
C THR A 377 11.44 10.27 9.45
N LEU A 378 12.47 11.00 9.86
CA LEU A 378 13.83 10.47 9.89
C LEU A 378 13.95 9.27 10.85
N TYR A 379 13.17 9.24 11.96
CA TYR A 379 13.16 8.10 12.87
C TYR A 379 12.70 6.82 12.15
N ASP A 380 11.62 6.91 11.37
CA ASP A 380 11.10 5.78 10.60
C ASP A 380 12.16 5.25 9.63
N TRP A 381 12.82 6.14 8.87
CA TRP A 381 13.89 5.79 7.96
C TRP A 381 15.09 5.12 8.67
N GLN A 382 15.41 5.56 9.89
CA GLN A 382 16.46 4.91 10.69
C GLN A 382 16.13 3.46 11.02
N GLN A 383 14.86 3.16 11.32
CA GLN A 383 14.42 1.79 11.60
C GLN A 383 14.36 0.94 10.33
N TYR A 384 13.85 1.52 9.22
CA TYR A 384 13.79 0.81 7.93
C TYR A 384 15.17 0.42 7.43
N ILE A 385 16.14 1.31 7.52
CA ILE A 385 17.53 1.03 7.12
C ILE A 385 18.16 -0.03 8.03
N LYS A 386 17.98 0.05 9.36
CA LYS A 386 18.46 -0.99 10.27
C LYS A 386 17.87 -2.36 9.95
N PHE A 387 16.61 -2.40 9.60
CA PHE A 387 15.94 -3.65 9.22
C PHE A 387 16.42 -4.15 7.86
N ALA A 388 16.56 -3.28 6.87
CA ALA A 388 17.08 -3.61 5.55
C ALA A 388 18.54 -4.11 5.60
N ASP A 389 19.38 -3.55 6.46
CA ASP A 389 20.78 -3.97 6.64
C ASP A 389 20.93 -5.45 6.99
N LYS A 390 19.93 -6.08 7.63
CA LYS A 390 19.91 -7.52 7.94
C LYS A 390 19.86 -8.41 6.69
N TYR A 391 19.35 -7.88 5.59
CA TYR A 391 19.07 -8.65 4.36
C TYR A 391 19.90 -8.18 3.18
N PHE A 392 20.36 -6.93 3.20
CA PHE A 392 21.02 -6.29 2.06
C PHE A 392 22.52 -6.09 2.26
N LYS A 393 23.03 -6.22 3.48
CA LYS A 393 24.44 -6.18 3.86
C LYS A 393 24.86 -7.47 4.51
#